data_9635d426419962fd7e7dc2763f5a26bc
#
_entry.id   9635d426419962fd7e7dc2763f5a26bc
#
_cell.length_a   1.000
_cell.length_b   1.000
_cell.length_c   1.000
_cell.angle_alpha   90.00
_cell.angle_beta   90.00
_cell.angle_gamma   90.00
#
_symmetry.space_group_name_H-M   'P 1'
#
loop_
_entity.id
_entity.type
_entity.pdbx_description
1 polymer ?
#
loop_
_entity_poly.entity_id
_entity_poly.type
_entity_poly.pdbx_seq_one_letter_code
_entity_poly.pdbx_strand_id
1 'polypeptide(L)'
;MSSSIEVAPGADDRLFVMFHGYGNDEREMIRVIDAIYAGTGSLPSYLSLRGTYDRAFMGGAYWYPDGCGVEERRRECSAVGDAVVSLLDSPMYASRRRILIGFSQGGYLSYRMAVEHPETFDAAILMSPSFKGEKTTDLSAFDSPTRFLLLYGSDDRTIPAADQDTARHVLAASGRAEYREYAGMAHSINDQEINDIRMFLGLENNTTHPGQAPLV
;
A
#
# COMPACT_ATOMS: atom_id res chain seq x y z
N MET A 1 -11.23 -13.17 -10.45
CA MET A 1 -10.13 -12.27 -10.04
C MET A 1 -8.87 -12.70 -10.76
N SER A 2 -8.21 -11.82 -11.49
CA SER A 2 -6.84 -12.04 -11.96
C SER A 2 -5.89 -11.55 -10.87
N SER A 3 -4.81 -12.28 -10.63
CA SER A 3 -3.81 -11.92 -9.64
C SER A 3 -2.44 -12.44 -10.09
N SER A 4 -1.40 -11.72 -9.70
CA SER A 4 -0.03 -12.19 -9.80
C SER A 4 0.46 -12.54 -8.40
N ILE A 5 1.00 -13.74 -8.25
CA ILE A 5 1.48 -14.27 -6.97
C ILE A 5 2.92 -14.72 -7.18
N GLU A 6 3.80 -14.25 -6.30
CA GLU A 6 5.16 -14.75 -6.21
C GLU A 6 5.51 -15.02 -4.74
N VAL A 7 5.99 -16.22 -4.46
CA VAL A 7 6.52 -16.61 -3.15
C VAL A 7 7.96 -17.04 -3.37
N ALA A 8 8.89 -16.12 -3.17
CA ALA A 8 10.31 -16.36 -3.42
C ALA A 8 10.92 -17.25 -2.33
N PRO A 9 11.61 -18.36 -2.71
CA PRO A 9 12.39 -19.15 -1.77
C PRO A 9 13.56 -18.33 -1.21
N GLY A 10 13.73 -18.31 0.10
CA GLY A 10 14.81 -17.53 0.76
C GLY A 10 14.56 -16.03 0.82
N ALA A 11 13.36 -15.56 0.45
CA ALA A 11 12.91 -14.22 0.73
C ALA A 11 12.84 -13.96 2.25
N ASP A 12 12.81 -12.68 2.63
CA ASP A 12 12.48 -12.33 3.99
C ASP A 12 11.05 -12.84 4.36
N ASP A 13 10.67 -12.73 5.62
CA ASP A 13 9.40 -13.22 6.13
C ASP A 13 8.17 -12.40 5.70
N ARG A 14 8.35 -11.35 4.89
CA ARG A 14 7.30 -10.43 4.47
C ARG A 14 6.47 -11.00 3.30
N LEU A 15 5.18 -10.72 3.36
CA LEU A 15 4.25 -10.90 2.25
C LEU A 15 3.56 -9.56 1.97
N PHE A 16 3.80 -9.00 0.80
CA PHE A 16 3.14 -7.78 0.36
C PHE A 16 1.80 -8.10 -0.29
N VAL A 17 0.74 -7.45 0.18
CA VAL A 17 -0.59 -7.51 -0.43
C VAL A 17 -0.84 -6.17 -1.10
N MET A 18 -0.94 -6.17 -2.43
CA MET A 18 -0.76 -4.98 -3.25
C MET A 18 -2.01 -4.62 -4.05
N PHE A 19 -2.35 -3.32 -4.05
CA PHE A 19 -3.55 -2.77 -4.68
C PHE A 19 -3.23 -1.56 -5.55
N HIS A 20 -3.51 -1.67 -6.85
CA HIS A 20 -3.25 -0.63 -7.84
C HIS A 20 -4.23 0.55 -7.76
N GLY A 21 -3.91 1.66 -8.43
CA GLY A 21 -4.78 2.82 -8.59
C GLY A 21 -5.92 2.61 -9.60
N TYR A 22 -6.88 3.55 -9.63
CA TYR A 22 -7.99 3.53 -10.58
C TYR A 22 -7.49 3.48 -12.04
N GLY A 23 -8.00 2.53 -12.81
CA GLY A 23 -7.68 2.40 -14.22
C GLY A 23 -6.39 1.67 -14.54
N ASN A 24 -5.68 1.19 -13.53
CA ASN A 24 -4.50 0.34 -13.66
C ASN A 24 -4.83 -1.17 -13.48
N ASP A 25 -3.82 -1.97 -13.34
CA ASP A 25 -3.95 -3.41 -13.14
C ASP A 25 -2.88 -3.92 -12.14
N GLU A 26 -2.87 -5.21 -11.89
CA GLU A 26 -1.94 -5.89 -10.97
C GLU A 26 -0.45 -5.64 -11.30
N ARG A 27 -0.10 -5.29 -12.53
CA ARG A 27 1.29 -5.07 -12.98
C ARG A 27 1.86 -3.72 -12.52
N GLU A 28 1.01 -2.75 -12.21
CA GLU A 28 1.46 -1.47 -11.65
C GLU A 28 2.25 -1.70 -10.35
N MET A 29 1.67 -2.44 -9.43
CA MET A 29 2.26 -2.65 -8.11
C MET A 29 3.46 -3.60 -8.15
N ILE A 30 3.56 -4.48 -9.16
CA ILE A 30 4.76 -5.30 -9.36
C ILE A 30 5.96 -4.41 -9.68
N ARG A 31 5.80 -3.37 -10.52
CA ARG A 31 6.87 -2.40 -10.78
C ARG A 31 7.29 -1.63 -9.53
N VAL A 32 6.33 -1.32 -8.66
CA VAL A 32 6.60 -0.65 -7.38
C VAL A 32 7.41 -1.55 -6.44
N ILE A 33 7.00 -2.81 -6.27
CA ILE A 33 7.72 -3.72 -5.37
C ILE A 33 9.11 -4.08 -5.92
N ASP A 34 9.26 -4.22 -7.22
CA ASP A 34 10.56 -4.41 -7.88
C ASP A 34 11.49 -3.20 -7.61
N ALA A 35 10.96 -1.97 -7.70
CA ALA A 35 11.73 -0.77 -7.37
C ALA A 35 12.11 -0.73 -5.88
N ILE A 36 11.22 -1.12 -4.97
CA ILE A 36 11.51 -1.18 -3.52
C ILE A 36 12.64 -2.19 -3.23
N TYR A 37 12.69 -3.33 -3.91
CA TYR A 37 13.69 -4.38 -3.67
C TYR A 37 14.94 -4.26 -4.55
N ALA A 38 14.99 -3.33 -5.51
CA ALA A 38 16.13 -3.14 -6.38
C ALA A 38 17.42 -2.86 -5.56
N GLY A 39 18.46 -3.67 -5.76
CA GLY A 39 19.75 -3.53 -5.08
C GLY A 39 19.80 -4.05 -3.64
N THR A 40 18.72 -4.62 -3.09
CA THR A 40 18.74 -5.19 -1.73
C THR A 40 19.38 -6.58 -1.65
N GLY A 41 19.52 -7.27 -2.78
CA GLY A 41 20.00 -8.67 -2.82
C GLY A 41 18.95 -9.70 -2.38
N SER A 42 17.73 -9.27 -2.05
CA SER A 42 16.59 -10.11 -1.66
C SER A 42 15.49 -10.04 -2.71
N LEU A 43 14.60 -11.03 -2.72
CA LEU A 43 13.40 -11.04 -3.56
C LEU A 43 12.15 -10.84 -2.70
N PRO A 44 11.16 -10.05 -3.15
CA PRO A 44 9.90 -9.90 -2.43
C PRO A 44 9.01 -11.13 -2.60
N SER A 45 8.20 -11.42 -1.58
CA SER A 45 7.01 -12.27 -1.76
C SER A 45 5.78 -11.38 -1.79
N TYR A 46 4.89 -11.56 -2.79
CA TYR A 46 3.75 -10.68 -2.94
C TYR A 46 2.50 -11.35 -3.52
N LEU A 47 1.36 -10.73 -3.24
CA LEU A 47 0.09 -10.88 -3.94
C LEU A 47 -0.24 -9.55 -4.56
N SER A 48 -0.21 -9.43 -5.88
CA SER A 48 -0.68 -8.25 -6.61
C SER A 48 -2.03 -8.55 -7.22
N LEU A 49 -3.05 -7.84 -6.78
CA LEU A 49 -4.45 -8.13 -7.10
C LEU A 49 -4.99 -7.13 -8.13
N ARG A 50 -5.84 -7.63 -9.03
CA ARG A 50 -6.57 -6.83 -9.99
C ARG A 50 -7.91 -6.39 -9.38
N GLY A 51 -8.27 -5.13 -9.59
CA GLY A 51 -9.53 -4.54 -9.12
C GLY A 51 -10.76 -5.35 -9.53
N THR A 52 -11.82 -5.24 -8.72
CA THR A 52 -13.06 -6.00 -8.86
C THR A 52 -13.78 -5.73 -10.17
N TYR A 53 -13.68 -4.50 -10.67
CA TYR A 53 -14.41 -4.00 -11.83
C TYR A 53 -13.47 -3.68 -12.99
N ASP A 54 -13.78 -4.16 -14.18
CA ASP A 54 -13.06 -3.80 -15.40
C ASP A 54 -13.59 -2.47 -15.98
N ARG A 55 -12.67 -1.64 -16.48
CA ARG A 55 -13.04 -0.45 -17.27
C ARG A 55 -13.37 -0.85 -18.69
N ALA A 56 -14.66 -0.78 -19.03
CA ALA A 56 -15.10 -1.05 -20.38
C ALA A 56 -14.39 -0.12 -21.39
N PHE A 57 -13.86 -0.70 -22.47
CA PHE A 57 -13.22 -0.03 -23.62
C PHE A 57 -11.90 0.72 -23.35
N MET A 58 -11.53 1.00 -22.09
CA MET A 58 -10.33 1.79 -21.76
C MET A 58 -9.18 0.95 -21.18
N GLY A 59 -9.45 -0.30 -20.87
CA GLY A 59 -8.50 -1.16 -20.17
C GLY A 59 -8.32 -0.79 -18.69
N GLY A 60 -7.63 -1.65 -17.96
CA GLY A 60 -7.44 -1.49 -16.51
C GLY A 60 -8.70 -1.84 -15.70
N ALA A 61 -8.58 -1.70 -14.38
CA ALA A 61 -9.60 -2.07 -13.42
C ALA A 61 -9.72 -1.02 -12.30
N TYR A 62 -10.71 -1.18 -11.42
CA TYR A 62 -10.91 -0.33 -10.25
C TYR A 62 -11.56 -1.14 -9.11
N TRP A 63 -11.41 -0.64 -7.87
CA TRP A 63 -11.86 -1.33 -6.66
C TRP A 63 -13.30 -0.99 -6.28
N TYR A 64 -13.68 0.25 -6.52
CA TYR A 64 -15.02 0.79 -6.26
C TYR A 64 -15.35 1.88 -7.28
N PRO A 65 -16.65 2.13 -7.61
CA PRO A 65 -17.05 3.13 -8.60
C PRO A 65 -16.48 4.53 -8.27
N ASP A 66 -15.94 5.20 -9.28
CA ASP A 66 -15.51 6.58 -9.12
C ASP A 66 -16.69 7.50 -8.79
N GLY A 67 -16.49 8.38 -7.79
CA GLY A 67 -17.55 9.28 -7.32
C GLY A 67 -18.64 8.64 -6.45
N CYS A 68 -18.53 7.35 -6.09
CA CYS A 68 -19.45 6.72 -5.15
C CYS A 68 -19.40 7.39 -3.76
N GLY A 69 -20.50 7.25 -3.00
CA GLY A 69 -20.57 7.71 -1.61
C GLY A 69 -19.65 6.94 -0.67
N VAL A 70 -19.38 7.51 0.51
CA VAL A 70 -18.50 6.90 1.53
C VAL A 70 -18.96 5.49 1.92
N GLU A 71 -20.25 5.33 2.20
CA GLU A 71 -20.81 4.04 2.63
C GLU A 71 -20.72 2.96 1.55
N GLU A 72 -20.91 3.32 0.29
CA GLU A 72 -20.73 2.40 -0.82
C GLU A 72 -19.25 2.00 -0.96
N ARG A 73 -18.34 2.99 -0.91
CA ARG A 73 -16.91 2.74 -0.96
C ARG A 73 -16.43 1.84 0.17
N ARG A 74 -16.89 2.08 1.42
CA ARG A 74 -16.57 1.24 2.57
C ARG A 74 -17.05 -0.19 2.35
N ARG A 75 -18.28 -0.37 1.88
CA ARG A 75 -18.86 -1.69 1.61
C ARG A 75 -18.07 -2.47 0.55
N GLU A 76 -17.68 -1.80 -0.55
CA GLU A 76 -16.85 -2.41 -1.59
C GLU A 76 -15.47 -2.81 -1.06
N CYS A 77 -14.84 -1.93 -0.28
CA CYS A 77 -13.56 -2.23 0.35
C CYS A 77 -13.66 -3.39 1.35
N SER A 78 -14.72 -3.44 2.16
CA SER A 78 -14.97 -4.53 3.11
C SER A 78 -15.10 -5.88 2.40
N ALA A 79 -15.89 -5.94 1.31
CA ALA A 79 -16.05 -7.16 0.53
C ALA A 79 -14.72 -7.69 -0.05
N VAL A 80 -13.87 -6.78 -0.54
CA VAL A 80 -12.52 -7.14 -1.02
C VAL A 80 -11.63 -7.57 0.15
N GLY A 81 -11.68 -6.85 1.26
CA GLY A 81 -10.91 -7.14 2.47
C GLY A 81 -11.20 -8.53 3.02
N ASP A 82 -12.47 -8.87 3.19
CA ASP A 82 -12.91 -10.19 3.67
C ASP A 82 -12.41 -11.33 2.77
N ALA A 83 -12.51 -11.14 1.44
CA ALA A 83 -12.05 -12.13 0.48
C ALA A 83 -10.52 -12.32 0.53
N VAL A 84 -9.75 -11.22 0.68
CA VAL A 84 -8.29 -11.28 0.76
C VAL A 84 -7.84 -11.89 2.09
N VAL A 85 -8.45 -11.51 3.21
CA VAL A 85 -8.13 -12.10 4.53
C VAL A 85 -8.40 -13.59 4.52
N SER A 86 -9.54 -14.02 3.97
CA SER A 86 -9.85 -15.45 3.80
C SER A 86 -8.80 -16.19 2.95
N LEU A 87 -8.25 -15.57 1.92
CA LEU A 87 -7.14 -16.13 1.14
C LEU A 87 -5.86 -16.25 1.98
N LEU A 88 -5.57 -15.24 2.81
CA LEU A 88 -4.37 -15.18 3.66
C LEU A 88 -4.40 -16.18 4.82
N ASP A 89 -5.56 -16.72 5.17
CA ASP A 89 -5.70 -17.80 6.17
C ASP A 89 -5.16 -19.15 5.66
N SER A 90 -4.81 -19.25 4.39
CA SER A 90 -4.13 -20.43 3.85
C SER A 90 -2.80 -20.70 4.57
N PRO A 91 -2.46 -21.98 4.85
CA PRO A 91 -1.17 -22.34 5.46
C PRO A 91 0.06 -21.80 4.73
N MET A 92 -0.05 -21.52 3.42
CA MET A 92 1.00 -20.92 2.60
C MET A 92 1.44 -19.53 3.11
N TYR A 93 0.53 -18.77 3.73
CA TYR A 93 0.76 -17.40 4.16
C TYR A 93 0.77 -17.22 5.68
N ALA A 94 0.45 -18.25 6.46
CA ALA A 94 0.19 -18.16 7.90
C ALA A 94 1.40 -17.67 8.72
N SER A 95 2.63 -17.98 8.28
CA SER A 95 3.86 -17.59 9.00
C SER A 95 4.48 -16.28 8.49
N ARG A 96 3.82 -15.55 7.59
CA ARG A 96 4.36 -14.35 6.96
C ARG A 96 3.90 -13.09 7.69
N ARG A 97 4.81 -12.13 7.82
CA ARG A 97 4.47 -10.74 8.17
C ARG A 97 3.75 -10.10 6.99
N ARG A 98 2.53 -9.63 7.21
CA ARG A 98 1.63 -9.17 6.14
C ARG A 98 1.68 -7.66 6.05
N ILE A 99 2.04 -7.14 4.88
CA ILE A 99 2.19 -5.71 4.61
C ILE A 99 1.26 -5.32 3.48
N LEU A 100 0.35 -4.40 3.76
CA LEU A 100 -0.49 -3.77 2.74
C LEU A 100 0.30 -2.66 2.05
N ILE A 101 0.17 -2.57 0.73
CA ILE A 101 0.70 -1.46 -0.05
C ILE A 101 -0.27 -1.12 -1.18
N GLY A 102 -0.66 0.14 -1.29
CA GLY A 102 -1.59 0.56 -2.32
C GLY A 102 -1.43 1.99 -2.76
N PHE A 103 -1.76 2.23 -4.02
CA PHE A 103 -1.76 3.55 -4.64
C PHE A 103 -3.18 4.06 -4.88
N SER A 104 -3.45 5.32 -4.57
CA SER A 104 -4.73 5.99 -4.84
C SER A 104 -5.93 5.21 -4.28
N GLN A 105 -6.84 4.67 -5.12
CA GLN A 105 -7.92 3.78 -4.66
C GLN A 105 -7.39 2.58 -3.86
N GLY A 106 -6.29 1.97 -4.32
CA GLY A 106 -5.64 0.87 -3.62
C GLY A 106 -5.08 1.28 -2.26
N GLY A 107 -4.61 2.52 -2.12
CA GLY A 107 -4.17 3.08 -0.84
C GLY A 107 -5.31 3.21 0.16
N TYR A 108 -6.47 3.71 -0.28
CA TYR A 108 -7.65 3.76 0.57
C TYR A 108 -8.17 2.36 0.95
N LEU A 109 -8.18 1.41 0.00
CA LEU A 109 -8.53 0.01 0.28
C LEU A 109 -7.59 -0.60 1.33
N SER A 110 -6.28 -0.37 1.21
CA SER A 110 -5.28 -0.81 2.21
C SER A 110 -5.55 -0.25 3.60
N TYR A 111 -5.91 1.04 3.70
CA TYR A 111 -6.35 1.64 4.96
C TYR A 111 -7.57 0.94 5.54
N ARG A 112 -8.62 0.74 4.73
CA ARG A 112 -9.86 0.08 5.20
C ARG A 112 -9.60 -1.33 5.69
N MET A 113 -8.81 -2.11 4.97
CA MET A 113 -8.44 -3.47 5.39
C MET A 113 -7.70 -3.49 6.73
N ALA A 114 -6.73 -2.58 6.93
CA ALA A 114 -5.99 -2.50 8.19
C ALA A 114 -6.89 -2.14 9.39
N VAL A 115 -7.94 -1.35 9.17
CA VAL A 115 -8.89 -0.93 10.21
C VAL A 115 -9.94 -1.99 10.49
N GLU A 116 -10.46 -2.64 9.44
CA GLU A 116 -11.55 -3.63 9.55
C GLU A 116 -11.05 -5.02 10.00
N HIS A 117 -9.77 -5.31 9.77
CA HIS A 117 -9.12 -6.55 10.18
C HIS A 117 -7.92 -6.25 11.09
N PRO A 118 -8.16 -5.74 12.30
CA PRO A 118 -7.10 -5.45 13.27
C PRO A 118 -6.28 -6.72 13.55
N GLU A 119 -4.99 -6.56 13.78
CA GLU A 119 -4.03 -7.65 14.05
C GLU A 119 -3.71 -8.56 12.84
N THR A 120 -4.34 -8.35 11.68
CA THR A 120 -4.04 -9.14 10.48
C THR A 120 -2.80 -8.64 9.73
N PHE A 121 -2.52 -7.33 9.83
CA PHE A 121 -1.46 -6.68 9.06
C PHE A 121 -0.46 -5.95 9.96
N ASP A 122 0.84 -6.17 9.75
CA ASP A 122 1.91 -5.52 10.50
C ASP A 122 2.09 -4.05 10.09
N ALA A 123 1.89 -3.76 8.81
CA ALA A 123 2.01 -2.41 8.25
C ALA A 123 1.10 -2.18 7.05
N ALA A 124 0.78 -0.90 6.81
CA ALA A 124 0.06 -0.44 5.63
C ALA A 124 0.76 0.80 5.04
N ILE A 125 1.18 0.71 3.79
CA ILE A 125 1.82 1.78 3.02
C ILE A 125 0.77 2.36 2.08
N LEU A 126 0.44 3.62 2.31
CA LEU A 126 -0.69 4.31 1.69
C LEU A 126 -0.17 5.44 0.80
N MET A 127 -0.04 5.17 -0.48
CA MET A 127 0.46 6.12 -1.47
C MET A 127 -0.70 6.90 -2.09
N SER A 128 -0.77 8.19 -1.83
CA SER A 128 -1.79 9.14 -2.34
C SER A 128 -3.25 8.65 -2.22
N PRO A 129 -3.72 8.12 -1.06
CA PRO A 129 -5.09 7.65 -0.90
C PRO A 129 -6.10 8.80 -0.86
N SER A 130 -7.36 8.57 -1.32
CA SER A 130 -8.46 9.53 -1.14
C SER A 130 -9.32 9.18 0.06
N PHE A 131 -9.38 10.10 1.02
CA PHE A 131 -10.23 10.02 2.21
C PHE A 131 -11.51 10.86 2.10
N LYS A 132 -11.92 11.15 0.87
CA LYS A 132 -13.12 11.97 0.60
C LYS A 132 -14.34 11.49 1.38
N GLY A 133 -14.87 12.39 2.21
CA GLY A 133 -16.05 12.14 3.02
C GLY A 133 -15.83 11.29 4.27
N GLU A 134 -14.62 10.81 4.54
CA GLU A 134 -14.27 10.25 5.85
C GLU A 134 -14.31 11.35 6.93
N LYS A 135 -14.68 10.99 8.14
CA LYS A 135 -14.73 11.93 9.28
C LYS A 135 -13.84 11.44 10.39
N THR A 136 -13.18 12.37 11.04
CA THR A 136 -12.35 12.10 12.22
C THR A 136 -13.14 11.50 13.40
N THR A 137 -14.46 11.69 13.42
CA THR A 137 -15.35 11.10 14.44
C THR A 137 -15.58 9.60 14.28
N ASP A 138 -15.28 9.04 13.10
CA ASP A 138 -15.42 7.60 12.85
C ASP A 138 -14.20 6.79 13.34
N LEU A 139 -13.34 7.43 14.13
CA LEU A 139 -12.03 6.96 14.58
C LEU A 139 -12.03 5.96 15.73
N SER A 140 -13.18 5.57 16.24
CA SER A 140 -13.27 4.51 17.27
C SER A 140 -12.73 3.14 16.81
N ALA A 141 -12.31 3.06 15.55
CA ALA A 141 -11.82 1.85 14.92
C ALA A 141 -10.28 1.71 14.89
N PHE A 142 -9.52 2.62 15.55
CA PHE A 142 -8.05 2.55 15.54
C PHE A 142 -7.42 1.73 16.68
N ASP A 143 -8.08 0.73 17.14
CA ASP A 143 -7.46 -0.28 18.02
C ASP A 143 -6.70 -1.36 17.21
N SER A 144 -5.98 -0.91 16.17
CA SER A 144 -5.17 -1.78 15.33
C SER A 144 -3.68 -1.58 15.63
N PRO A 145 -2.90 -2.65 15.82
CA PRO A 145 -1.46 -2.58 16.00
C PRO A 145 -0.70 -2.21 14.70
N THR A 146 -1.39 -2.15 13.56
CA THR A 146 -0.81 -1.84 12.25
C THR A 146 -0.05 -0.52 12.26
N ARG A 147 1.18 -0.51 11.74
CA ARG A 147 1.95 0.71 11.48
C ARG A 147 1.55 1.29 10.13
N PHE A 148 1.36 2.60 10.06
CA PHE A 148 0.98 3.27 8.81
C PHE A 148 2.11 4.14 8.28
N LEU A 149 2.31 4.12 6.97
CA LEU A 149 3.11 5.10 6.23
C LEU A 149 2.20 5.79 5.21
N LEU A 150 1.93 7.10 5.41
CA LEU A 150 1.08 7.92 4.55
C LEU A 150 1.95 8.83 3.70
N LEU A 151 1.74 8.81 2.38
CA LEU A 151 2.61 9.46 1.39
C LEU A 151 1.78 10.28 0.42
N TYR A 152 2.18 11.55 0.18
CA TYR A 152 1.55 12.43 -0.80
C TYR A 152 2.56 13.32 -1.52
N GLY A 153 2.24 13.69 -2.75
CA GLY A 153 2.90 14.76 -3.46
C GLY A 153 2.29 16.13 -3.13
N SER A 154 3.13 17.18 -2.98
CA SER A 154 2.65 18.54 -2.71
C SER A 154 1.84 19.13 -3.88
N ASP A 155 2.08 18.65 -5.10
CA ASP A 155 1.40 19.08 -6.33
C ASP A 155 0.31 18.10 -6.78
N ASP A 156 -0.08 17.16 -5.91
CA ASP A 156 -1.18 16.23 -6.18
C ASP A 156 -2.52 16.99 -6.24
N ARG A 157 -3.04 17.15 -7.47
CA ARG A 157 -4.33 17.78 -7.75
C ARG A 157 -5.46 16.78 -7.92
N THR A 158 -5.15 15.49 -7.96
CA THR A 158 -6.16 14.42 -8.06
C THR A 158 -6.78 14.18 -6.69
N ILE A 159 -5.97 14.22 -5.63
CA ILE A 159 -6.44 14.12 -4.25
C ILE A 159 -6.44 15.53 -3.64
N PRO A 160 -7.60 16.15 -3.42
CA PRO A 160 -7.68 17.50 -2.87
C PRO A 160 -6.98 17.61 -1.51
N ALA A 161 -6.38 18.77 -1.22
CA ALA A 161 -5.69 19.01 0.06
C ALA A 161 -6.56 18.70 1.29
N ALA A 162 -7.87 19.01 1.22
CA ALA A 162 -8.80 18.68 2.31
C ALA A 162 -8.93 17.18 2.57
N ASP A 163 -8.85 16.33 1.53
CA ASP A 163 -8.85 14.88 1.67
C ASP A 163 -7.52 14.39 2.26
N GLN A 164 -6.40 14.98 1.83
CA GLN A 164 -5.07 14.69 2.39
C GLN A 164 -5.00 15.06 3.87
N ASP A 165 -5.57 16.24 4.24
CA ASP A 165 -5.68 16.67 5.64
C ASP A 165 -6.54 15.71 6.47
N THR A 166 -7.65 15.24 5.90
CA THR A 166 -8.51 14.25 6.55
C THR A 166 -7.72 12.95 6.80
N ALA A 167 -6.98 12.44 5.80
CA ALA A 167 -6.14 11.25 5.95
C ALA A 167 -5.11 11.41 7.06
N ARG A 168 -4.40 12.56 7.10
CA ARG A 168 -3.41 12.87 8.15
C ARG A 168 -4.03 12.85 9.55
N HIS A 169 -5.17 13.52 9.73
CA HIS A 169 -5.85 13.57 11.03
C HIS A 169 -6.37 12.19 11.45
N VAL A 170 -6.97 11.46 10.52
CA VAL A 170 -7.48 10.10 10.76
C VAL A 170 -6.34 9.18 11.20
N LEU A 171 -5.24 9.16 10.50
CA LEU A 171 -4.12 8.25 10.80
C LEU A 171 -3.30 8.69 12.02
N ALA A 172 -3.15 10.01 12.26
CA ALA A 172 -2.45 10.52 13.44
C ALA A 172 -3.09 10.04 14.75
N ALA A 173 -4.41 9.85 14.78
CA ALA A 173 -5.11 9.34 15.95
C ALA A 173 -4.71 7.91 16.34
N SER A 174 -4.15 7.11 15.42
CA SER A 174 -3.61 5.78 15.73
C SER A 174 -2.36 5.81 16.61
N GLY A 175 -1.64 6.94 16.65
CA GLY A 175 -0.32 7.04 17.28
C GLY A 175 0.78 6.17 16.62
N ARG A 176 0.49 5.55 15.46
CA ARG A 176 1.36 4.61 14.75
C ARG A 176 1.55 4.96 13.27
N ALA A 177 1.27 6.22 12.89
CA ALA A 177 1.39 6.71 11.52
C ALA A 177 2.61 7.61 11.35
N GLU A 178 3.36 7.36 10.29
CA GLU A 178 4.35 8.27 9.73
C GLU A 178 3.76 8.94 8.50
N TYR A 179 4.09 10.21 8.30
CA TYR A 179 3.68 10.99 7.15
C TYR A 179 4.90 11.55 6.40
N ARG A 180 4.85 11.50 5.08
CA ARG A 180 5.83 12.16 4.20
C ARG A 180 5.11 12.91 3.09
N GLU A 181 5.68 14.05 2.71
CA GLU A 181 5.23 14.85 1.58
C GLU A 181 6.40 15.14 0.65
N TYR A 182 6.18 15.00 -0.64
CA TYR A 182 7.23 15.15 -1.66
C TYR A 182 6.99 16.42 -2.47
N ALA A 183 7.91 17.37 -2.34
CA ALA A 183 7.82 18.66 -3.00
C ALA A 183 7.79 18.51 -4.54
N GLY A 184 6.83 19.13 -5.19
CA GLY A 184 6.65 19.12 -6.64
C GLY A 184 6.15 17.80 -7.23
N MET A 185 5.88 16.78 -6.41
CA MET A 185 5.31 15.52 -6.87
C MET A 185 3.81 15.66 -7.09
N ALA A 186 3.34 15.30 -8.28
CA ALA A 186 1.92 15.21 -8.61
C ALA A 186 1.31 13.88 -8.08
N HIS A 187 0.15 13.46 -8.62
CA HIS A 187 -0.47 12.17 -8.33
C HIS A 187 0.31 11.03 -9.00
N SER A 188 1.47 10.70 -8.48
CA SER A 188 2.44 9.75 -9.03
C SER A 188 3.30 9.16 -7.92
N ILE A 189 4.23 8.29 -8.29
CA ILE A 189 5.22 7.68 -7.40
C ILE A 189 6.59 8.11 -7.90
N ASN A 190 7.52 8.49 -7.00
CA ASN A 190 8.88 8.89 -7.35
C ASN A 190 9.94 8.09 -6.56
N ASP A 191 11.21 8.27 -6.93
CA ASP A 191 12.32 7.55 -6.31
C ASP A 191 12.52 7.89 -4.83
N GLN A 192 12.19 9.13 -4.41
CA GLN A 192 12.29 9.53 -3.02
C GLN A 192 11.25 8.79 -2.17
N GLU A 193 10.02 8.66 -2.66
CA GLU A 193 8.96 7.88 -2.03
C GLU A 193 9.36 6.40 -1.89
N ILE A 194 9.94 5.81 -2.95
CA ILE A 194 10.46 4.43 -2.92
C ILE A 194 11.55 4.28 -1.84
N ASN A 195 12.45 5.25 -1.70
CA ASN A 195 13.50 5.22 -0.69
C ASN A 195 12.93 5.33 0.74
N ASP A 196 11.93 6.18 0.96
CA ASP A 196 11.27 6.30 2.26
C ASP A 196 10.50 5.04 2.64
N ILE A 197 9.87 4.37 1.66
CA ILE A 197 9.26 3.05 1.86
C ILE A 197 10.31 2.01 2.27
N ARG A 198 11.49 2.01 1.63
CA ARG A 198 12.61 1.12 2.03
C ARG A 198 13.02 1.36 3.48
N MET A 199 13.19 2.63 3.87
CA MET A 199 13.56 2.99 5.25
C MET A 199 12.50 2.54 6.25
N PHE A 200 11.22 2.77 5.96
CA PHE A 200 10.09 2.34 6.79
C PHE A 200 10.07 0.81 6.98
N LEU A 201 10.43 0.07 5.94
CA LEU A 201 10.52 -1.39 5.94
C LEU A 201 11.82 -1.92 6.57
N GLY A 202 12.83 -1.06 6.81
CA GLY A 202 14.16 -1.48 7.24
C GLY A 202 14.91 -2.30 6.18
N LEU A 203 14.69 -1.98 4.90
CA LEU A 203 15.42 -2.58 3.77
C LEU A 203 16.69 -1.77 3.53
N GLU A 204 17.84 -2.31 3.95
CA GLU A 204 19.13 -1.70 3.68
C GLU A 204 19.59 -1.99 2.25
N ASN A 205 20.19 -0.99 1.61
CA ASN A 205 20.93 -1.23 0.37
C ASN A 205 22.16 -2.06 0.69
N ASN A 206 22.27 -3.24 0.16
CA ASN A 206 23.47 -4.08 0.27
C ASN A 206 24.56 -3.52 -0.68
N THR A 207 24.98 -2.26 -0.45
CA THR A 207 26.19 -1.70 -1.04
C THR A 207 27.40 -2.20 -0.26
N THR A 208 27.66 -3.51 -0.32
CA THR A 208 29.04 -3.97 -0.13
C THR A 208 29.82 -3.51 -1.36
N HIS A 209 30.50 -2.38 -1.24
CA HIS A 209 31.63 -2.09 -2.13
C HIS A 209 32.54 -3.32 -2.09
N PRO A 210 32.85 -3.97 -3.24
CA PRO A 210 33.91 -4.96 -3.25
C PRO A 210 35.20 -4.23 -2.85
N GLY A 211 35.85 -4.76 -1.83
CA GLY A 211 36.93 -4.18 -1.09
C GLY A 211 38.02 -3.49 -1.94
N GLN A 212 38.35 -2.29 -1.58
CA GLN A 212 39.70 -1.80 -1.75
C GLN A 212 40.63 -2.63 -0.89
N ALA A 213 41.38 -3.51 -1.54
CA ALA A 213 42.52 -4.15 -0.91
C ALA A 213 43.55 -3.06 -0.48
N PRO A 214 44.13 -3.12 0.72
CA PRO A 214 45.16 -2.17 1.08
C PRO A 214 46.37 -2.37 0.14
N LEU A 215 46.79 -1.31 -0.50
CA LEU A 215 48.11 -1.26 -1.17
C LEU A 215 49.17 -1.32 -0.09
N VAL A 216 49.93 -2.43 -0.09
CA VAL A 216 51.19 -2.55 0.61
C VAL A 216 52.28 -1.79 -0.11
#